data_8cdb23682bd14c601a96150af3fd7721
#
_entry.id   8cdb23682bd14c601a96150af3fd7721
#
_cell.length_a   1.000
_cell.length_b   1.000
_cell.length_c   1.000
_cell.angle_alpha   90.00
_cell.angle_beta   90.00
_cell.angle_gamma   90.00
#
_symmetry.space_group_name_H-M   'P 1'
#
loop_
_entity.id
_entity.type
_entity.pdbx_description
1 polymer ?
#
loop_
_entity_poly.entity_id
_entity_poly.type
_entity_poly.pdbx_seq_one_letter_code
_entity_poly.pdbx_strand_id
1 'polypeptide(L)'
;MDEKQGTTISVMEMGQILGLKKTDAYWLVHKQCFETVTVGGKMRIVLKSFEHWYAKQIKHRKIDGTPPGQELRANSYSIKEMAEELGVAEGVAYDIIKRYDIETFEVDTWKRVRKDVFDAWYRTQSRYRTRKDREKDEELEASSMSMPEMAGLLLIPRTEVYHI
;
A
#
# COMPACT_ATOMS: atom_id res chain seq x y z
N MET A 1 27.28 17.75 -19.76
CA MET A 1 26.72 16.86 -18.74
C MET A 1 25.27 16.54 -19.09
N ASP A 2 24.94 15.28 -19.11
CA ASP A 2 23.57 14.90 -19.46
C ASP A 2 22.63 15.28 -18.31
N GLU A 3 21.65 16.13 -18.57
CA GLU A 3 20.67 16.57 -17.60
C GLU A 3 19.87 15.40 -17.02
N LYS A 4 19.72 14.31 -17.77
CA LYS A 4 19.01 13.11 -17.32
C LYS A 4 19.75 12.35 -16.20
N GLN A 5 21.06 12.44 -16.15
CA GLN A 5 21.85 11.78 -15.13
C GLN A 5 21.88 12.60 -13.83
N GLY A 6 21.75 13.94 -13.95
CA GLY A 6 21.71 14.82 -12.78
C GLY A 6 22.85 14.62 -11.82
N THR A 7 22.55 14.70 -10.53
CA THR A 7 23.52 14.53 -9.45
C THR A 7 23.83 13.05 -9.23
N THR A 8 25.09 12.76 -8.97
CA THR A 8 25.52 11.41 -8.60
C THR A 8 26.10 11.39 -7.19
N ILE A 9 26.06 10.24 -6.54
CA ILE A 9 26.69 10.01 -5.24
C ILE A 9 27.65 8.82 -5.34
N SER A 10 28.63 8.77 -4.46
CA SER A 10 29.54 7.63 -4.38
C SER A 10 28.85 6.43 -3.73
N VAL A 11 29.42 5.24 -3.90
CA VAL A 11 28.95 4.03 -3.21
C VAL A 11 29.04 4.21 -1.69
N MET A 12 30.09 4.86 -1.22
CA MET A 12 30.28 5.13 0.21
C MET A 12 29.19 6.06 0.75
N GLU A 13 28.88 7.14 0.03
CA GLU A 13 27.81 8.08 0.42
C GLU A 13 26.45 7.36 0.47
N MET A 14 26.16 6.51 -0.51
CA MET A 14 24.93 5.71 -0.53
C MET A 14 24.88 4.78 0.69
N GLY A 15 25.98 4.13 1.01
CA GLY A 15 26.09 3.29 2.19
C GLY A 15 25.81 4.07 3.49
N GLN A 16 26.32 5.29 3.60
CA GLN A 16 26.07 6.17 4.75
C GLN A 16 24.58 6.54 4.84
N ILE A 17 23.95 6.85 3.71
CA ILE A 17 22.52 7.19 3.66
C ILE A 17 21.65 6.03 4.17
N LEU A 18 22.00 4.80 3.82
CA LEU A 18 21.22 3.60 4.19
C LEU A 18 21.75 2.93 5.47
N GLY A 19 22.78 3.46 6.09
CA GLY A 19 23.38 2.84 7.28
C GLY A 19 24.02 1.49 7.00
N LEU A 20 24.55 1.30 5.80
CA LEU A 20 25.17 0.05 5.38
C LEU A 20 26.69 0.09 5.56
N LYS A 21 27.26 -1.07 5.86
CA LYS A 21 28.72 -1.27 5.80
C LYS A 21 29.17 -1.23 4.34
N LYS A 22 30.45 -0.92 4.13
CA LYS A 22 31.04 -0.83 2.78
C LYS A 22 30.73 -2.06 1.93
N THR A 23 30.91 -3.25 2.46
CA THR A 23 30.65 -4.52 1.76
C THR A 23 29.20 -4.63 1.32
N ASP A 24 28.26 -4.32 2.21
CA ASP A 24 26.82 -4.39 1.94
C ASP A 24 26.40 -3.36 0.91
N ALA A 25 27.00 -2.16 0.93
CA ALA A 25 26.75 -1.14 -0.07
C ALA A 25 27.18 -1.59 -1.46
N TYR A 26 28.34 -2.20 -1.59
CA TYR A 26 28.82 -2.74 -2.86
C TYR A 26 27.95 -3.92 -3.35
N TRP A 27 27.47 -4.78 -2.44
CA TRP A 27 26.55 -5.85 -2.79
C TRP A 27 25.22 -5.30 -3.33
N LEU A 28 24.71 -4.23 -2.73
CA LEU A 28 23.50 -3.59 -3.20
C LEU A 28 23.67 -3.03 -4.61
N VAL A 29 24.79 -2.40 -4.89
CA VAL A 29 25.12 -1.89 -6.23
C VAL A 29 25.18 -3.03 -7.26
N HIS A 30 25.76 -4.17 -6.88
CA HIS A 30 25.84 -5.33 -7.77
C HIS A 30 24.49 -5.94 -8.12
N LYS A 31 23.45 -5.69 -7.33
CA LYS A 31 22.10 -6.15 -7.65
C LYS A 31 21.46 -5.34 -8.78
N GLN A 32 22.07 -4.24 -9.22
CA GLN A 32 21.62 -3.41 -10.34
C GLN A 32 20.18 -2.89 -10.15
N CYS A 33 19.80 -2.56 -8.91
CA CYS A 33 18.48 -2.03 -8.59
C CYS A 33 18.29 -0.59 -9.08
N PHE A 34 19.37 0.14 -9.28
CA PHE A 34 19.37 1.53 -9.73
C PHE A 34 20.55 1.77 -10.66
N GLU A 35 20.47 2.87 -11.40
CA GLU A 35 21.46 3.22 -12.42
C GLU A 35 22.78 3.68 -11.80
N THR A 36 23.88 3.19 -12.37
CA THR A 36 25.23 3.61 -12.00
C THR A 36 25.97 4.10 -13.24
N VAL A 37 26.95 4.99 -13.02
CA VAL A 37 27.81 5.50 -14.08
C VAL A 37 29.26 5.47 -13.59
N THR A 38 30.20 5.37 -14.50
CA THR A 38 31.63 5.44 -14.16
C THR A 38 32.14 6.81 -14.54
N VAL A 39 32.67 7.53 -13.55
CA VAL A 39 33.23 8.87 -13.73
C VAL A 39 34.66 8.86 -13.19
N GLY A 40 35.64 9.15 -14.06
CA GLY A 40 37.05 9.16 -13.66
C GLY A 40 37.52 7.82 -13.09
N GLY A 41 37.02 6.71 -13.64
CA GLY A 41 37.37 5.36 -13.18
C GLY A 41 36.67 4.93 -11.90
N LYS A 42 35.81 5.77 -11.33
CA LYS A 42 35.07 5.48 -10.11
C LYS A 42 33.58 5.28 -10.41
N MET A 43 32.98 4.29 -9.75
CA MET A 43 31.55 4.04 -9.87
C MET A 43 30.75 5.09 -9.06
N ARG A 44 29.77 5.68 -9.73
CA ARG A 44 28.88 6.66 -9.14
C ARG A 44 27.43 6.18 -9.30
N ILE A 45 26.59 6.51 -8.36
CA ILE A 45 25.17 6.15 -8.37
C ILE A 45 24.38 7.38 -8.78
N VAL A 46 23.50 7.22 -9.80
CA VAL A 46 22.61 8.29 -10.23
C VAL A 46 21.53 8.51 -9.16
N LEU A 47 21.60 9.66 -8.49
CA LEU A 47 20.74 9.94 -7.35
C LEU A 47 19.25 9.84 -7.66
N LYS A 48 18.83 10.33 -8.81
CA LYS A 48 17.43 10.25 -9.26
C LYS A 48 16.95 8.80 -9.38
N SER A 49 17.80 7.94 -9.92
CA SER A 49 17.50 6.51 -10.05
C SER A 49 17.45 5.82 -8.67
N PHE A 50 18.36 6.19 -7.78
CA PHE A 50 18.39 5.71 -6.40
C PHE A 50 17.10 6.09 -5.66
N GLU A 51 16.66 7.34 -5.76
CA GLU A 51 15.44 7.81 -5.09
C GLU A 51 14.19 7.11 -5.67
N HIS A 52 14.18 6.88 -6.98
CA HIS A 52 13.10 6.14 -7.63
C HIS A 52 13.03 4.69 -7.12
N TRP A 53 14.17 4.03 -7.00
CA TRP A 53 14.28 2.70 -6.40
C TRP A 53 13.83 2.72 -4.94
N TYR A 54 14.26 3.71 -4.17
CA TYR A 54 13.92 3.82 -2.75
C TYR A 54 12.40 3.93 -2.53
N ALA A 55 11.70 4.63 -3.41
CA ALA A 55 10.25 4.78 -3.35
C ALA A 55 9.49 3.49 -3.66
N LYS A 56 10.15 2.49 -4.24
CA LYS A 56 9.55 1.23 -4.67
C LYS A 56 9.98 -0.01 -3.87
N GLN A 57 10.73 0.18 -2.80
CA GLN A 57 11.19 -0.91 -1.95
C GLN A 57 10.90 -0.59 -0.48
N ILE A 58 10.91 -1.60 0.38
CA ILE A 58 10.59 -1.44 1.80
C ILE A 58 11.66 -2.03 2.72
N LYS A 59 12.61 -2.77 2.16
CA LYS A 59 13.65 -3.47 2.93
C LYS A 59 14.70 -2.53 3.52
N HIS A 60 15.20 -1.62 2.69
CA HIS A 60 16.25 -0.67 3.10
C HIS A 60 15.62 0.64 3.55
N ARG A 61 16.13 1.18 4.65
CA ARG A 61 15.62 2.42 5.24
C ARG A 61 16.76 3.41 5.43
N LYS A 62 16.54 4.65 5.04
CA LYS A 62 17.50 5.73 5.27
C LYS A 62 17.63 6.01 6.76
N ILE A 63 18.85 6.31 7.20
CA ILE A 63 19.13 6.60 8.61
C ILE A 63 18.51 7.91 9.09
N ASP A 64 18.15 8.82 8.17
CA ASP A 64 17.50 10.09 8.51
C ASP A 64 16.02 9.92 8.86
N GLY A 65 15.48 8.71 8.76
CA GLY A 65 14.09 8.41 9.09
C GLY A 65 13.12 8.54 7.93
N THR A 66 13.56 8.98 6.74
CA THR A 66 12.69 9.06 5.56
C THR A 66 12.17 7.67 5.23
N PRO A 67 10.84 7.45 5.26
CA PRO A 67 10.30 6.11 5.04
C PRO A 67 10.47 5.66 3.59
N PRO A 68 10.81 4.38 3.37
CA PRO A 68 10.90 3.81 2.02
C PRO A 68 9.54 3.50 1.45
N GLY A 69 9.48 3.20 0.15
CA GLY A 69 8.29 2.66 -0.48
C GLY A 69 7.11 3.61 -0.58
N GLN A 70 7.34 4.91 -0.70
CA GLN A 70 6.27 5.90 -0.81
C GLN A 70 5.33 5.60 -1.98
N GLU A 71 5.89 5.27 -3.14
CA GLU A 71 5.12 4.94 -4.34
C GLU A 71 4.34 3.63 -4.15
N LEU A 72 4.96 2.63 -3.54
CA LEU A 72 4.27 1.38 -3.21
C LEU A 72 3.08 1.61 -2.29
N ARG A 73 3.26 2.41 -1.24
CA ARG A 73 2.20 2.68 -0.27
C ARG A 73 1.10 3.54 -0.86
N ALA A 74 1.43 4.41 -1.80
CA ALA A 74 0.43 5.22 -2.50
C ALA A 74 -0.45 4.38 -3.43
N ASN A 75 0.12 3.33 -4.04
CA ASN A 75 -0.53 2.55 -5.10
C ASN A 75 -0.91 1.12 -4.71
N SER A 76 -0.61 0.69 -3.49
CA SER A 76 -0.88 -0.68 -3.06
C SER A 76 -1.10 -0.76 -1.56
N TYR A 77 -1.73 -1.86 -1.14
CA TYR A 77 -1.87 -2.24 0.27
C TYR A 77 -0.99 -3.44 0.57
N SER A 78 -0.33 -3.46 1.74
CA SER A 78 0.16 -4.70 2.31
C SER A 78 -1.06 -5.51 2.76
N ILE A 79 -0.88 -6.81 2.99
CA ILE A 79 -2.00 -7.64 3.46
C ILE A 79 -2.50 -7.14 4.82
N LYS A 80 -1.59 -6.70 5.68
CA LYS A 80 -1.94 -6.11 6.98
C LYS A 80 -2.77 -4.83 6.81
N GLU A 81 -2.36 -3.93 5.90
CA GLU A 81 -3.10 -2.70 5.60
C GLU A 81 -4.48 -3.01 5.03
N MET A 82 -4.58 -4.00 4.14
CA MET A 82 -5.86 -4.47 3.59
C MET A 82 -6.78 -4.97 4.71
N ALA A 83 -6.23 -5.76 5.64
CA ALA A 83 -6.98 -6.25 6.80
C ALA A 83 -7.49 -5.11 7.68
N GLU A 84 -6.63 -4.13 7.96
CA GLU A 84 -7.01 -2.95 8.74
C GLU A 84 -8.11 -2.14 8.04
N GLU A 85 -7.98 -1.96 6.73
CA GLU A 85 -8.98 -1.25 5.91
C GLU A 85 -10.35 -1.93 5.96
N LEU A 86 -10.37 -3.26 5.91
CA LEU A 86 -11.61 -4.04 5.96
C LEU A 86 -12.08 -4.35 7.40
N GLY A 87 -11.28 -4.00 8.40
CA GLY A 87 -11.61 -4.28 9.80
C GLY A 87 -11.65 -5.76 10.14
N VAL A 88 -10.77 -6.54 9.53
CA VAL A 88 -10.69 -7.99 9.73
C VAL A 88 -9.29 -8.38 10.21
N ALA A 89 -9.14 -9.60 10.69
CA ALA A 89 -7.83 -10.15 11.04
C ALA A 89 -7.01 -10.39 9.76
N GLU A 90 -5.70 -10.34 9.88
CA GLU A 90 -4.78 -10.54 8.74
C GLU A 90 -5.02 -11.89 8.06
N GLY A 91 -5.25 -12.96 8.85
CA GLY A 91 -5.59 -14.28 8.31
C GLY A 91 -6.84 -14.27 7.44
N VAL A 92 -7.84 -13.47 7.81
CA VAL A 92 -9.07 -13.30 7.03
C VAL A 92 -8.79 -12.61 5.70
N ALA A 93 -7.88 -11.61 5.70
CA ALA A 93 -7.45 -10.95 4.47
C ALA A 93 -6.77 -11.93 3.50
N TYR A 94 -5.92 -12.83 4.00
CA TYR A 94 -5.33 -13.89 3.18
C TYR A 94 -6.39 -14.83 2.61
N ASP A 95 -7.39 -15.19 3.39
CA ASP A 95 -8.51 -16.04 2.94
C ASP A 95 -9.33 -15.36 1.84
N ILE A 96 -9.56 -14.05 1.97
CA ILE A 96 -10.27 -13.25 0.96
C ILE A 96 -9.49 -13.26 -0.35
N ILE A 97 -8.19 -13.01 -0.30
CA ILE A 97 -7.31 -13.02 -1.48
C ILE A 97 -7.38 -14.37 -2.19
N LYS A 98 -7.32 -15.45 -1.43
CA LYS A 98 -7.38 -16.82 -1.97
C LYS A 98 -8.74 -17.15 -2.55
N ARG A 99 -9.81 -16.81 -1.81
CA ARG A 99 -11.20 -17.13 -2.20
C ARG A 99 -11.63 -16.42 -3.47
N TYR A 100 -11.28 -15.15 -3.60
CA TYR A 100 -11.69 -14.32 -4.74
C TYR A 100 -10.60 -14.19 -5.81
N ASP A 101 -9.52 -14.95 -5.68
CA ASP A 101 -8.40 -14.95 -6.63
C ASP A 101 -7.89 -13.53 -6.93
N ILE A 102 -7.68 -12.76 -5.87
CA ILE A 102 -7.18 -11.39 -5.99
C ILE A 102 -5.70 -11.42 -6.37
N GLU A 103 -5.35 -10.69 -7.42
CA GLU A 103 -3.97 -10.59 -7.88
C GLU A 103 -3.09 -9.89 -6.85
N THR A 104 -1.96 -10.53 -6.53
CA THR A 104 -0.95 -9.98 -5.63
C THR A 104 0.40 -9.91 -6.32
N PHE A 105 1.29 -9.08 -5.80
CA PHE A 105 2.69 -9.03 -6.23
C PHE A 105 3.59 -9.03 -5.00
N GLU A 106 4.84 -9.39 -5.18
CA GLU A 106 5.80 -9.46 -4.07
C GLU A 106 6.83 -8.33 -4.16
N VAL A 107 7.12 -7.73 -3.01
CA VAL A 107 8.20 -6.77 -2.85
C VAL A 107 8.97 -7.20 -1.61
N ASP A 108 10.27 -7.49 -1.77
CA ASP A 108 11.14 -7.92 -0.66
C ASP A 108 10.52 -9.07 0.15
N THR A 109 9.97 -10.07 -0.52
CA THR A 109 9.28 -11.25 0.03
C THR A 109 7.90 -10.98 0.64
N TRP A 110 7.47 -9.73 0.71
CA TRP A 110 6.14 -9.37 1.23
C TRP A 110 5.13 -9.24 0.10
N LYS A 111 3.95 -9.80 0.30
CA LYS A 111 2.84 -9.69 -0.66
C LYS A 111 2.14 -8.35 -0.50
N ARG A 112 1.77 -7.78 -1.65
CA ARG A 112 1.00 -6.53 -1.71
C ARG A 112 -0.10 -6.66 -2.74
N VAL A 113 -1.18 -5.91 -2.53
CA VAL A 113 -2.33 -5.84 -3.45
C VAL A 113 -2.39 -4.42 -4.01
N ARG A 114 -2.42 -4.28 -5.33
CA ARG A 114 -2.56 -2.98 -5.97
C ARG A 114 -3.94 -2.38 -5.62
N LYS A 115 -3.99 -1.08 -5.38
CA LYS A 115 -5.24 -0.40 -5.02
C LYS A 115 -6.30 -0.52 -6.10
N ASP A 116 -5.93 -0.46 -7.38
CA ASP A 116 -6.86 -0.63 -8.49
C ASP A 116 -7.44 -2.06 -8.53
N VAL A 117 -6.64 -3.07 -8.23
CA VAL A 117 -7.10 -4.47 -8.13
C VAL A 117 -8.03 -4.64 -6.93
N PHE A 118 -7.68 -4.06 -5.79
CA PHE A 118 -8.53 -4.05 -4.60
C PHE A 118 -9.87 -3.38 -4.89
N ASP A 119 -9.86 -2.21 -5.50
CA ASP A 119 -11.08 -1.45 -5.81
C ASP A 119 -11.97 -2.23 -6.78
N ALA A 120 -11.40 -2.89 -7.79
CA ALA A 120 -12.15 -3.70 -8.73
C ALA A 120 -12.86 -4.87 -8.02
N TRP A 121 -12.14 -5.58 -7.14
CA TRP A 121 -12.73 -6.62 -6.32
C TRP A 121 -13.81 -6.07 -5.38
N TYR A 122 -13.51 -4.96 -4.71
CA TYR A 122 -14.39 -4.36 -3.70
C TYR A 122 -15.78 -4.03 -4.29
N ARG A 123 -15.83 -3.57 -5.52
CA ARG A 123 -17.09 -3.26 -6.23
C ARG A 123 -17.95 -4.47 -6.51
N THR A 124 -17.36 -5.67 -6.51
CA THR A 124 -18.09 -6.91 -6.83
C THR A 124 -18.80 -7.51 -5.63
N GLN A 125 -18.62 -6.96 -4.42
CA GLN A 125 -19.14 -7.55 -3.21
C GLN A 125 -19.65 -6.47 -2.24
N SER A 126 -20.50 -6.86 -1.28
CA SER A 126 -21.05 -5.96 -0.28
C SER A 126 -20.84 -6.46 1.15
N ARG A 127 -20.26 -7.64 1.31
CA ARG A 127 -20.04 -8.26 2.62
C ARG A 127 -18.98 -7.54 3.44
N TYR A 128 -17.86 -7.23 2.79
CA TYR A 128 -16.74 -6.56 3.43
C TYR A 128 -16.79 -5.07 3.11
N ARG A 129 -16.62 -4.23 4.15
CA ARG A 129 -16.72 -2.77 4.01
C ARG A 129 -15.44 -2.12 4.48
N THR A 130 -14.91 -1.15 3.72
CA THR A 130 -13.76 -0.35 4.10
C THR A 130 -14.11 0.52 5.31
N ARG A 131 -13.07 1.04 5.98
CA ARG A 131 -13.25 1.96 7.12
C ARG A 131 -14.16 3.14 6.76
N LYS A 132 -13.89 3.77 5.62
CA LYS A 132 -14.67 4.91 5.12
C LYS A 132 -16.13 4.54 4.91
N ASP A 133 -16.39 3.41 4.30
CA ASP A 133 -17.75 2.95 4.03
C ASP A 133 -18.45 2.51 5.31
N ARG A 134 -17.74 1.92 6.27
CA ARG A 134 -18.32 1.59 7.58
C ARG A 134 -18.72 2.84 8.34
N GLU A 135 -17.92 3.89 8.30
CA GLU A 135 -18.26 5.19 8.91
C GLU A 135 -19.50 5.79 8.27
N LYS A 136 -19.61 5.72 6.93
CA LYS A 136 -20.80 6.14 6.19
C LYS A 136 -22.03 5.34 6.59
N ASP A 137 -21.89 4.02 6.71
CA ASP A 137 -22.98 3.12 7.10
C ASP A 137 -23.47 3.48 8.50
N GLU A 138 -22.58 3.76 9.44
CA GLU A 138 -22.90 4.20 10.80
C GLU A 138 -23.66 5.52 10.79
N GLU A 139 -23.23 6.50 10.01
CA GLU A 139 -23.91 7.79 9.87
C GLU A 139 -25.33 7.63 9.31
N LEU A 140 -25.47 6.79 8.29
CA LEU A 140 -26.79 6.50 7.69
C LEU A 140 -27.70 5.78 8.67
N GLU A 141 -27.16 4.83 9.44
CA GLU A 141 -27.91 4.13 10.46
C GLU A 141 -28.37 5.09 11.56
N ALA A 142 -27.50 6.00 12.01
CA ALA A 142 -27.83 7.00 13.03
C ALA A 142 -28.87 8.01 12.58
N SER A 143 -28.89 8.34 11.26
CA SER A 143 -29.81 9.34 10.69
C SER A 143 -31.07 8.73 10.04
N SER A 144 -31.21 7.41 10.08
CA SER A 144 -32.35 6.69 9.48
C SER A 144 -32.98 5.72 10.47
N MET A 145 -34.11 5.17 10.10
CA MET A 145 -34.75 4.14 10.92
C MET A 145 -35.04 2.90 10.08
N SER A 146 -35.01 1.73 10.72
CA SER A 146 -35.37 0.46 10.08
C SER A 146 -36.89 0.38 9.88
N MET A 147 -37.34 -0.55 9.05
CA MET A 147 -38.79 -0.78 8.89
C MET A 147 -39.47 -1.16 10.20
N PRO A 148 -38.91 -2.04 11.06
CA PRO A 148 -39.49 -2.31 12.36
C PRO A 148 -39.60 -1.07 13.26
N GLU A 149 -38.58 -0.22 13.27
CA GLU A 149 -38.58 1.03 14.04
C GLU A 149 -39.67 1.97 13.53
N MET A 150 -39.82 2.11 12.22
CA MET A 150 -40.86 2.90 11.59
C MET A 150 -42.26 2.39 11.94
N ALA A 151 -42.46 1.08 11.88
CA ALA A 151 -43.71 0.44 12.26
C ALA A 151 -44.09 0.76 13.73
N GLY A 152 -43.09 0.67 14.64
CA GLY A 152 -43.29 1.01 16.05
C GLY A 152 -43.67 2.46 16.24
N LEU A 153 -43.01 3.38 15.55
CA LEU A 153 -43.23 4.82 15.63
C LEU A 153 -44.64 5.21 15.11
N LEU A 154 -45.05 4.58 13.98
CA LEU A 154 -46.34 4.85 13.33
C LEU A 154 -47.50 4.04 13.91
N LEU A 155 -47.21 3.10 14.82
CA LEU A 155 -48.20 2.19 15.43
C LEU A 155 -48.95 1.35 14.37
N ILE A 156 -48.25 0.91 13.32
CA ILE A 156 -48.83 0.09 12.26
C ILE A 156 -48.08 -1.25 12.20
N PRO A 157 -48.72 -2.31 11.64
CA PRO A 157 -48.03 -3.56 11.44
C PRO A 157 -46.83 -3.44 10.50
N ARG A 158 -45.77 -4.18 10.78
CA ARG A 158 -44.56 -4.19 9.98
C ARG A 158 -44.83 -4.42 8.50
N THR A 159 -45.78 -5.28 8.18
CA THR A 159 -46.15 -5.60 6.79
C THR A 159 -46.71 -4.39 6.04
N GLU A 160 -47.40 -3.49 6.71
CA GLU A 160 -47.95 -2.26 6.10
C GLU A 160 -46.89 -1.21 5.80
N VAL A 161 -45.82 -1.17 6.58
CA VAL A 161 -44.69 -0.26 6.34
C VAL A 161 -44.03 -0.50 4.98
N TYR A 162 -43.94 -1.75 4.55
CA TYR A 162 -43.37 -2.13 3.26
C TYR A 162 -44.23 -1.74 2.06
N HIS A 163 -45.45 -1.32 2.28
CA HIS A 163 -46.39 -0.90 1.22
C HIS A 163 -46.54 0.63 1.14
N ILE A 164 -45.85 1.37 1.99
CA ILE A 164 -45.79 2.80 1.94
C ILE A 164 -44.69 3.24 0.98
#